data_c7cd5df78d62b76868b4fe9373272de9
#
_entry.id   c7cd5df78d62b76868b4fe9373272de9
#
_cell.length_a   1.000
_cell.length_b   1.000
_cell.length_c   1.000
_cell.angle_alpha   90.00
_cell.angle_beta   90.00
_cell.angle_gamma   90.00
#
_symmetry.space_group_name_H-M   'P 1'
#
loop_
_entity.id
_entity.type
_entity.pdbx_description
1 polymer ?
#
loop_
_entity_poly.entity_id
_entity_poly.type
_entity_poly.pdbx_seq_one_letter_code
_entity_poly.pdbx_strand_id
1 'polypeptide(L)'
;MQIAASGNAVQDLIQQQMLIMQQQLALLAGASMAVAPAAPAPVQAVAVAPAPAAPAAPVASATAQPSAQDEEATLAHTTYDVKKAFGAIARIHSTQTDLTDRQHARLDAFMRRYIDRTRASKEYTQRHRDHLADPRVVNGFRPLLKEMIYQIVVNRSKGSKVWDLDGNEYVDALNGFGMNLFGWQPDFVLDAVRRQLDAGYEIGPQHPLAGEVAEQVCELTGFDRAALCNTGSEAVMGTIRIARTVTGRDTLVIFTGSYHGIFDEVIVRGTKKLRSVPAAPGILRNTSDNVLVLEYGTPETLQIIRERASTIAAVLVEPVQSRRPDFQPRDFLKELRAITADAGALLIFDEVVTGFRSHPRGAQQVLGIDADLASYGKVVGGGFPIGVIAGKRRYMDALDGGGWQYGDASIPTVGVTYFAGTFVRHPLALAAAHAVLNHLKQNGAALQERLNARTSLLMDELNAFCASVGAPIQLVHFASVWKTNFTEDHPLQDLLFAMIRSRGIHLLDNFPCFFTTAHSEQDFQAIAKAYKDSVLEMQEAEFLPRNKNVEALAIDANRPPVVGARLGKDHEGNPAWFVPNPDMPGKYMRVNA
;
A
#
# COMPACT_ATOMS: atom_id res chain seq x y z
N MET A 1 48.56 30.11 -0.89
CA MET A 1 48.75 30.20 0.54
C MET A 1 48.60 28.78 1.09
N GLN A 2 49.69 28.17 1.59
CA GLN A 2 49.62 26.81 2.20
C GLN A 2 49.18 26.96 3.64
N ILE A 3 48.15 26.23 4.05
CA ILE A 3 47.68 26.18 5.43
C ILE A 3 48.51 25.12 6.17
N ALA A 4 49.17 25.52 7.26
CA ALA A 4 49.83 24.58 8.13
C ALA A 4 48.76 23.77 8.92
N ALA A 5 48.87 22.44 8.95
CA ALA A 5 47.96 21.60 9.69
C ALA A 5 48.08 21.89 11.22
N SER A 6 46.97 22.23 11.84
CA SER A 6 46.92 22.64 13.27
C SER A 6 46.79 21.48 14.25
N GLY A 7 46.72 20.23 13.77
CA GLY A 7 46.50 19.04 14.63
C GLY A 7 45.09 18.91 15.20
N ASN A 8 44.19 19.82 14.89
CA ASN A 8 42.78 19.78 15.26
C ASN A 8 41.90 19.75 14.00
N ALA A 9 41.39 18.57 13.68
CA ALA A 9 40.61 18.32 12.45
C ALA A 9 39.42 19.28 12.25
N VAL A 10 38.84 19.79 13.34
CA VAL A 10 37.72 20.75 13.28
C VAL A 10 38.20 22.15 12.87
N GLN A 11 39.35 22.57 13.40
CA GLN A 11 39.95 23.88 13.02
C GLN A 11 40.43 23.86 11.58
N ASP A 12 41.02 22.74 11.14
CA ASP A 12 41.46 22.57 9.75
C ASP A 12 40.28 22.62 8.77
N LEU A 13 39.15 22.00 9.13
CA LEU A 13 37.92 22.04 8.34
C LEU A 13 37.30 23.44 8.26
N ILE A 14 37.28 24.17 9.38
CA ILE A 14 36.80 25.56 9.42
C ILE A 14 37.68 26.44 8.56
N GLN A 15 39.00 26.30 8.61
CA GLN A 15 39.93 27.07 7.77
C GLN A 15 39.77 26.75 6.28
N GLN A 16 39.54 25.49 5.92
CA GLN A 16 39.23 25.11 4.54
C GLN A 16 37.92 25.74 4.05
N GLN A 17 36.89 25.73 4.86
CA GLN A 17 35.60 26.33 4.50
C GLN A 17 35.72 27.86 4.35
N MET A 18 36.47 28.53 5.23
CA MET A 18 36.72 29.96 5.10
C MET A 18 37.50 30.30 3.82
N LEU A 19 38.46 29.48 3.41
CA LEU A 19 39.22 29.66 2.17
C LEU A 19 38.33 29.52 0.94
N ILE A 20 37.47 28.51 0.92
CA ILE A 20 36.46 28.28 -0.16
C ILE A 20 35.51 29.46 -0.24
N MET A 21 35.03 29.96 0.88
CA MET A 21 34.12 31.13 0.91
C MET A 21 34.81 32.42 0.44
N GLN A 22 36.08 32.63 0.78
CA GLN A 22 36.87 33.75 0.24
C GLN A 22 37.07 33.64 -1.27
N GLN A 23 37.32 32.45 -1.80
CA GLN A 23 37.41 32.23 -3.25
C GLN A 23 36.10 32.50 -3.97
N GLN A 24 34.96 32.06 -3.39
CA GLN A 24 33.63 32.34 -3.93
C GLN A 24 33.31 33.84 -3.93
N LEU A 25 33.66 34.56 -2.87
CA LEU A 25 33.49 36.01 -2.78
C LEU A 25 34.38 36.76 -3.79
N ALA A 26 35.60 36.29 -4.01
CA ALA A 26 36.49 36.87 -5.03
C ALA A 26 35.96 36.67 -6.47
N LEU A 27 35.37 35.51 -6.75
CA LEU A 27 34.69 35.23 -8.02
C LEU A 27 33.45 36.11 -8.23
N LEU A 28 32.67 36.33 -7.18
CA LEU A 28 31.51 37.23 -7.22
C LEU A 28 31.87 38.69 -7.36
N ALA A 29 33.06 39.09 -6.87
CA ALA A 29 33.58 40.44 -6.99
C ALA A 29 34.26 40.72 -8.36
N GLY A 30 34.27 39.77 -9.30
CA GLY A 30 34.84 39.93 -10.63
C GLY A 30 36.37 39.99 -10.69
N ALA A 31 37.07 39.57 -9.63
CA ALA A 31 38.53 39.53 -9.60
C ALA A 31 39.05 38.29 -10.34
N SER A 32 39.63 38.45 -11.50
CA SER A 32 40.30 37.41 -12.27
C SER A 32 41.57 36.95 -11.53
N MET A 33 41.58 35.76 -10.95
CA MET A 33 42.81 35.12 -10.50
C MET A 33 43.43 34.33 -11.65
N ALA A 34 44.58 34.73 -12.10
CA ALA A 34 45.40 34.00 -13.05
C ALA A 34 45.95 32.74 -12.36
N VAL A 35 45.42 31.59 -12.67
CA VAL A 35 46.00 30.31 -12.28
C VAL A 35 47.03 29.94 -13.32
N ALA A 36 48.31 29.97 -12.97
CA ALA A 36 49.36 29.37 -13.80
C ALA A 36 49.17 27.84 -13.84
N PRO A 37 49.25 27.21 -15.02
CA PRO A 37 49.11 25.74 -15.11
C PRO A 37 50.32 25.07 -14.47
N ALA A 38 50.10 24.31 -13.41
CA ALA A 38 51.10 23.42 -12.85
C ALA A 38 51.30 22.23 -13.81
N ALA A 39 52.52 21.99 -14.23
CA ALA A 39 52.88 20.82 -15.01
C ALA A 39 52.61 19.53 -14.24
N PRO A 40 52.10 18.47 -14.88
CA PRO A 40 51.84 17.22 -14.20
C PRO A 40 53.15 16.55 -13.77
N ALA A 41 53.31 16.28 -12.51
CA ALA A 41 54.40 15.43 -11.99
C ALA A 41 54.20 13.99 -12.47
N PRO A 42 55.28 13.27 -12.84
CA PRO A 42 55.16 11.90 -13.30
C PRO A 42 54.64 11.00 -12.17
N VAL A 43 53.53 10.34 -12.43
CA VAL A 43 52.99 9.30 -11.54
C VAL A 43 53.94 8.08 -11.63
N GLN A 44 54.74 7.88 -10.58
CA GLN A 44 55.43 6.59 -10.40
C GLN A 44 54.35 5.54 -10.08
N ALA A 45 54.22 4.54 -10.94
CA ALA A 45 53.43 3.36 -10.68
C ALA A 45 54.03 2.59 -9.50
N VAL A 46 53.45 2.71 -8.35
CA VAL A 46 53.73 1.82 -7.21
C VAL A 46 53.06 0.50 -7.52
N ALA A 47 53.84 -0.52 -7.80
CA ALA A 47 53.35 -1.90 -7.89
C ALA A 47 52.78 -2.29 -6.51
N VAL A 48 51.47 -2.36 -6.42
CA VAL A 48 50.78 -2.90 -5.24
C VAL A 48 50.94 -4.42 -5.33
N ALA A 49 51.79 -4.98 -4.47
CA ALA A 49 51.81 -6.42 -4.25
C ALA A 49 50.43 -6.88 -3.75
N PRO A 50 49.91 -8.03 -4.20
CA PRO A 50 48.62 -8.51 -3.68
C PRO A 50 48.77 -8.75 -2.17
N ALA A 51 47.95 -8.07 -1.40
CA ALA A 51 47.83 -8.33 0.01
C ALA A 51 47.41 -9.80 0.21
N PRO A 52 48.00 -10.52 1.19
CA PRO A 52 47.55 -11.87 1.51
C PRO A 52 46.06 -11.80 1.89
N ALA A 53 45.26 -12.69 1.31
CA ALA A 53 43.84 -12.83 1.65
C ALA A 53 43.70 -12.95 3.17
N ALA A 54 43.08 -11.98 3.79
CA ALA A 54 42.71 -12.09 5.18
C ALA A 54 41.83 -13.34 5.33
N PRO A 55 42.07 -14.18 6.37
CA PRO A 55 41.18 -15.29 6.62
C PRO A 55 39.75 -14.74 6.74
N ALA A 56 38.82 -15.37 6.04
CA ALA A 56 37.41 -15.02 6.13
C ALA A 56 37.05 -14.96 7.60
N ALA A 57 36.71 -13.76 8.07
CA ALA A 57 36.17 -13.62 9.41
C ALA A 57 34.97 -14.57 9.49
N PRO A 58 34.84 -15.35 10.57
CA PRO A 58 33.65 -16.16 10.74
C PRO A 58 32.47 -15.21 10.60
N VAL A 59 31.55 -15.57 9.71
CA VAL A 59 30.27 -14.89 9.57
C VAL A 59 29.75 -14.78 11.00
N ALA A 60 29.77 -13.57 11.54
CA ALA A 60 29.25 -13.34 12.88
C ALA A 60 27.84 -13.91 12.84
N SER A 61 27.66 -14.97 13.59
CA SER A 61 26.34 -15.56 13.83
C SER A 61 25.44 -14.40 14.11
N ALA A 62 24.40 -14.22 13.31
CA ALA A 62 23.41 -13.19 13.49
C ALA A 62 23.18 -13.11 14.99
N THR A 63 23.48 -11.96 15.60
CA THR A 63 23.24 -11.71 17.01
C THR A 63 21.84 -12.20 17.27
N ALA A 64 21.71 -13.22 18.11
CA ALA A 64 20.45 -13.86 18.40
C ALA A 64 19.43 -12.76 18.65
N GLN A 65 18.39 -12.70 17.82
CA GLN A 65 17.25 -11.84 18.11
C GLN A 65 16.81 -12.24 19.52
N PRO A 66 16.53 -11.28 20.42
CA PRO A 66 16.04 -11.61 21.74
C PRO A 66 14.92 -12.63 21.58
N SER A 67 14.99 -13.73 22.33
CA SER A 67 14.04 -14.83 22.17
C SER A 67 12.63 -14.29 22.33
N ALA A 68 11.68 -14.83 21.57
CA ALA A 68 10.27 -14.44 21.68
C ALA A 68 9.76 -14.50 23.13
N GLN A 69 10.39 -15.32 23.98
CA GLN A 69 10.12 -15.45 25.41
C GLN A 69 10.57 -14.25 26.24
N ASP A 70 11.68 -13.57 25.89
CA ASP A 70 12.11 -12.34 26.58
C ASP A 70 11.24 -11.13 26.18
N GLU A 71 10.65 -11.16 25.01
CA GLU A 71 9.68 -10.16 24.57
C GLU A 71 8.29 -10.41 25.17
N GLU A 72 7.94 -11.64 25.48
CA GLU A 72 6.63 -12.06 26.00
C GLU A 72 6.36 -11.67 27.47
N ALA A 73 7.37 -11.46 28.25
CA ALA A 73 7.27 -11.33 29.72
C ALA A 73 6.76 -9.96 30.23
N THR A 74 6.48 -8.95 29.39
CA THR A 74 6.31 -7.58 29.88
C THR A 74 5.13 -6.76 29.36
N LEU A 75 4.18 -7.37 28.64
CA LEU A 75 2.92 -6.67 28.30
C LEU A 75 1.72 -7.43 28.80
N ALA A 76 1.22 -6.97 29.87
CA ALA A 76 0.15 -7.64 30.57
C ALA A 76 -1.18 -7.70 29.81
N HIS A 77 -1.44 -6.92 28.75
CA HIS A 77 -2.81 -6.79 28.25
C HIS A 77 -3.02 -6.58 26.74
N THR A 78 -1.99 -6.58 25.88
CA THR A 78 -2.18 -6.51 24.43
C THR A 78 -1.77 -7.82 23.77
N THR A 79 -2.72 -8.47 23.10
CA THR A 79 -2.45 -9.63 22.23
C THR A 79 -1.74 -9.16 20.95
N TYR A 80 -0.45 -8.90 21.06
CA TYR A 80 0.39 -8.49 19.96
C TYR A 80 1.01 -9.73 19.31
N ASP A 81 0.62 -10.08 18.10
CA ASP A 81 1.20 -11.21 17.37
C ASP A 81 2.54 -10.80 16.73
N VAL A 82 3.62 -10.89 17.52
CA VAL A 82 5.01 -10.61 17.07
C VAL A 82 5.49 -11.55 15.96
N LYS A 83 4.77 -12.66 15.67
CA LYS A 83 5.11 -13.60 14.59
C LYS A 83 4.61 -13.12 13.23
N LYS A 84 3.64 -12.21 13.18
CA LYS A 84 3.19 -11.59 11.93
C LYS A 84 4.19 -10.53 11.51
N ALA A 85 4.96 -10.80 10.46
CA ALA A 85 5.88 -9.80 9.90
C ALA A 85 5.10 -8.58 9.46
N PHE A 86 5.60 -7.43 9.87
CA PHE A 86 5.13 -6.12 9.47
C PHE A 86 5.55 -5.82 8.04
N GLY A 87 4.65 -5.26 7.26
CA GLY A 87 5.00 -4.67 6.00
C GLY A 87 5.28 -5.66 4.87
N ALA A 88 5.82 -5.14 3.79
CA ALA A 88 6.19 -5.84 2.57
C ALA A 88 7.57 -6.54 2.68
N ILE A 89 7.93 -7.05 3.86
CA ILE A 89 9.19 -7.77 4.01
C ILE A 89 9.06 -9.13 3.33
N ALA A 90 9.96 -9.40 2.41
CA ALA A 90 10.04 -10.69 1.73
C ALA A 90 10.24 -11.81 2.75
N ARG A 91 9.34 -12.80 2.73
CA ARG A 91 9.48 -14.02 3.54
C ARG A 91 10.02 -15.11 2.66
N ILE A 92 11.17 -15.65 3.05
CA ILE A 92 11.73 -16.85 2.44
C ILE A 92 11.40 -18.01 3.38
N HIS A 93 10.59 -18.96 2.90
CA HIS A 93 10.23 -20.16 3.66
C HIS A 93 11.25 -21.25 3.34
N SER A 94 12.07 -21.64 4.31
CA SER A 94 13.09 -22.69 4.16
C SER A 94 12.59 -24.09 4.55
N THR A 95 11.45 -24.19 5.23
CA THR A 95 10.90 -25.48 5.67
C THR A 95 10.24 -26.22 4.51
N GLN A 96 10.58 -27.49 4.35
CA GLN A 96 9.86 -28.39 3.47
C GLN A 96 8.48 -28.70 4.06
N THR A 97 7.49 -28.76 3.17
CA THR A 97 6.13 -29.23 3.52
C THR A 97 6.04 -30.66 3.06
N ASP A 98 5.78 -31.59 3.96
CA ASP A 98 5.54 -32.99 3.62
C ASP A 98 4.19 -33.11 2.90
N LEU A 99 4.23 -33.56 1.66
CA LEU A 99 3.07 -33.78 0.81
C LEU A 99 2.85 -35.28 0.62
N THR A 100 1.59 -35.69 0.49
CA THR A 100 1.24 -37.03 0.02
C THR A 100 1.62 -37.19 -1.47
N ASP A 101 1.81 -38.42 -1.94
CA ASP A 101 2.08 -38.71 -3.35
C ASP A 101 1.00 -38.11 -4.28
N ARG A 102 -0.25 -38.11 -3.84
CA ARG A 102 -1.37 -37.52 -4.56
C ARG A 102 -1.23 -36.00 -4.67
N GLN A 103 -0.88 -35.32 -3.57
CA GLN A 103 -0.64 -33.88 -3.56
C GLN A 103 0.56 -33.53 -4.46
N HIS A 104 1.66 -34.29 -4.40
CA HIS A 104 2.81 -34.12 -5.31
C HIS A 104 2.38 -34.22 -6.77
N ALA A 105 1.69 -35.28 -7.16
CA ALA A 105 1.25 -35.47 -8.55
C ALA A 105 0.32 -34.34 -9.02
N ARG A 106 -0.58 -33.84 -8.17
CA ARG A 106 -1.47 -32.72 -8.47
C ARG A 106 -0.71 -31.40 -8.59
N LEU A 107 0.23 -31.13 -7.69
CA LEU A 107 1.08 -29.95 -7.73
C LEU A 107 1.92 -29.90 -8.99
N ASP A 108 2.59 -31.01 -9.33
CA ASP A 108 3.42 -31.11 -10.54
C ASP A 108 2.60 -30.91 -11.82
N ALA A 109 1.40 -31.46 -11.87
CA ALA A 109 0.49 -31.27 -12.99
C ALA A 109 0.05 -29.81 -13.13
N PHE A 110 -0.24 -29.15 -12.00
CA PHE A 110 -0.59 -27.73 -11.98
C PHE A 110 0.60 -26.85 -12.38
N MET A 111 1.80 -27.09 -11.81
CA MET A 111 3.02 -26.34 -12.14
C MET A 111 3.34 -26.40 -13.64
N ARG A 112 3.28 -27.58 -14.25
CA ARG A 112 3.49 -27.73 -15.70
C ARG A 112 2.49 -26.89 -16.48
N ARG A 113 1.20 -26.98 -16.19
CA ARG A 113 0.14 -26.22 -16.86
C ARG A 113 0.32 -24.71 -16.70
N TYR A 114 0.68 -24.25 -15.50
CA TYR A 114 0.94 -22.84 -15.21
C TYR A 114 2.15 -22.31 -15.99
N ILE A 115 3.27 -23.05 -15.96
CA ILE A 115 4.51 -22.68 -16.68
C ILE A 115 4.29 -22.69 -18.20
N ASP A 116 3.61 -23.71 -18.74
CA ASP A 116 3.33 -23.77 -20.17
C ASP A 116 2.49 -22.58 -20.64
N ARG A 117 1.54 -22.12 -19.82
CA ARG A 117 0.70 -20.96 -20.11
C ARG A 117 1.47 -19.63 -20.05
N THR A 118 2.47 -19.51 -19.18
CA THR A 118 3.18 -18.26 -18.86
C THR A 118 4.68 -18.35 -19.12
N ARG A 119 5.05 -19.13 -20.14
CA ARG A 119 6.44 -19.49 -20.45
C ARG A 119 7.29 -18.27 -20.74
N ALA A 120 6.80 -17.32 -21.56
CA ALA A 120 7.55 -16.13 -21.94
C ALA A 120 7.84 -15.23 -20.72
N SER A 121 6.93 -15.16 -19.74
CA SER A 121 7.17 -14.43 -18.48
C SER A 121 8.27 -15.08 -17.63
N LYS A 122 8.32 -16.44 -17.58
CA LYS A 122 9.40 -17.18 -16.91
C LYS A 122 10.74 -16.96 -17.59
N GLU A 123 10.81 -17.09 -18.91
CA GLU A 123 12.02 -16.89 -19.72
C GLU A 123 12.51 -15.44 -19.62
N TYR A 124 11.62 -14.45 -19.61
CA TYR A 124 11.97 -13.04 -19.38
C TYR A 124 12.67 -12.88 -18.02
N THR A 125 12.07 -13.40 -16.96
CA THR A 125 12.64 -13.35 -15.61
C THR A 125 14.01 -14.03 -15.55
N GLN A 126 14.15 -15.22 -16.13
CA GLN A 126 15.42 -15.94 -16.20
C GLN A 126 16.50 -15.13 -16.92
N ARG A 127 16.17 -14.55 -18.09
CA ARG A 127 17.10 -13.80 -18.93
C ARG A 127 17.62 -12.53 -18.26
N HIS A 128 16.75 -11.83 -17.55
CA HIS A 128 17.08 -10.51 -17.00
C HIS A 128 17.51 -10.53 -15.54
N ARG A 129 17.48 -11.68 -14.87
CA ARG A 129 17.74 -11.79 -13.44
C ARG A 129 19.13 -11.32 -13.01
N ASP A 130 20.13 -11.45 -13.87
CA ASP A 130 21.49 -10.99 -13.58
C ASP A 130 21.62 -9.45 -13.55
N HIS A 131 20.67 -8.74 -14.14
CA HIS A 131 20.67 -7.28 -14.26
C HIS A 131 19.53 -6.61 -13.53
N LEU A 132 18.37 -7.25 -13.42
CA LEU A 132 17.17 -6.71 -12.75
C LEU A 132 17.00 -7.32 -11.37
N ALA A 133 17.32 -6.55 -10.33
CA ALA A 133 17.07 -6.91 -8.94
C ALA A 133 15.62 -6.56 -8.57
N ASP A 134 14.68 -7.49 -8.80
CA ASP A 134 13.28 -7.30 -8.43
C ASP A 134 12.99 -7.93 -7.06
N PRO A 135 12.72 -7.13 -6.00
CA PRO A 135 12.46 -7.63 -4.66
C PRO A 135 11.16 -8.44 -4.54
N ARG A 136 10.26 -8.33 -5.53
CA ARG A 136 8.99 -9.07 -5.52
C ARG A 136 9.15 -10.55 -5.85
N VAL A 137 10.21 -10.93 -6.54
CA VAL A 137 10.49 -12.32 -6.95
C VAL A 137 10.69 -13.25 -5.75
N VAL A 138 11.18 -12.74 -4.62
CA VAL A 138 11.43 -13.55 -3.41
C VAL A 138 10.33 -13.47 -2.36
N ASN A 139 9.30 -12.65 -2.58
CA ASN A 139 8.22 -12.51 -1.63
C ASN A 139 7.38 -13.80 -1.58
N GLY A 140 7.35 -14.45 -0.41
CA GLY A 140 6.67 -15.74 -0.26
C GLY A 140 7.40 -16.93 -0.89
N PHE A 141 8.72 -16.81 -1.17
CA PHE A 141 9.50 -17.88 -1.77
C PHE A 141 9.41 -19.17 -0.96
N ARG A 142 9.05 -20.26 -1.65
CA ARG A 142 9.06 -21.64 -1.13
C ARG A 142 9.84 -22.53 -2.11
N PRO A 143 10.81 -23.36 -1.65
CA PRO A 143 11.56 -24.26 -2.52
C PRO A 143 10.67 -25.13 -3.39
N LEU A 144 9.58 -25.64 -2.83
CA LEU A 144 8.60 -26.48 -3.51
C LEU A 144 7.94 -25.80 -4.72
N LEU A 145 7.77 -24.47 -4.68
CA LEU A 145 7.12 -23.69 -5.74
C LEU A 145 8.11 -22.91 -6.60
N LYS A 146 9.42 -23.16 -6.45
CA LYS A 146 10.50 -22.40 -7.09
C LYS A 146 10.27 -22.18 -8.60
N GLU A 147 9.78 -23.20 -9.30
CA GLU A 147 9.58 -23.13 -10.75
C GLU A 147 8.47 -22.17 -11.20
N MET A 148 7.60 -21.74 -10.28
CA MET A 148 6.53 -20.75 -10.51
C MET A 148 6.85 -19.36 -9.87
N ILE A 149 8.03 -19.18 -9.29
CA ILE A 149 8.42 -17.91 -8.65
C ILE A 149 8.91 -16.91 -9.70
N TYR A 150 7.99 -16.32 -10.40
CA TYR A 150 8.19 -15.20 -11.33
C TYR A 150 6.89 -14.41 -11.46
N GLN A 151 6.98 -13.16 -11.89
CA GLN A 151 5.80 -12.34 -12.16
C GLN A 151 5.31 -12.54 -13.60
N ILE A 152 4.01 -12.41 -13.80
CA ILE A 152 3.43 -12.26 -15.14
C ILE A 152 3.93 -10.93 -15.72
N VAL A 153 4.59 -10.98 -16.85
CA VAL A 153 5.14 -9.81 -17.56
C VAL A 153 4.10 -9.29 -18.55
N VAL A 154 3.54 -8.13 -18.22
CA VAL A 154 2.48 -7.49 -19.00
C VAL A 154 3.08 -6.54 -20.01
N ASN A 155 2.65 -6.62 -21.27
CA ASN A 155 3.08 -5.73 -22.35
C ASN A 155 1.94 -4.86 -22.94
N ARG A 156 0.70 -5.14 -22.58
CA ARG A 156 -0.48 -4.38 -23.05
C ARG A 156 -1.56 -4.34 -21.98
N SER A 157 -2.29 -3.22 -21.95
CA SER A 157 -3.45 -3.05 -21.06
C SER A 157 -4.53 -2.19 -21.74
N LYS A 158 -5.81 -2.42 -21.42
CA LYS A 158 -6.94 -1.56 -21.82
C LYS A 158 -8.17 -1.89 -20.97
N GLY A 159 -8.86 -0.89 -20.47
CA GLY A 159 -10.06 -1.07 -19.65
C GLY A 159 -9.76 -1.91 -18.40
N SER A 160 -10.51 -3.00 -18.20
CA SER A 160 -10.32 -3.96 -17.11
C SER A 160 -9.27 -5.05 -17.40
N LYS A 161 -8.58 -5.00 -18.56
CA LYS A 161 -7.77 -6.09 -19.06
C LYS A 161 -6.28 -5.76 -19.14
N VAL A 162 -5.46 -6.80 -18.92
CA VAL A 162 -4.02 -6.80 -19.22
C VAL A 162 -3.68 -8.05 -20.04
N TRP A 163 -2.62 -7.96 -20.86
CA TRP A 163 -2.11 -9.08 -21.65
C TRP A 163 -0.64 -9.30 -21.38
N ASP A 164 -0.26 -10.56 -21.18
CA ASP A 164 1.13 -10.95 -20.94
C ASP A 164 1.93 -11.17 -22.25
N LEU A 165 3.21 -11.53 -22.09
CA LEU A 165 4.11 -11.80 -23.22
C LEU A 165 3.72 -13.05 -24.02
N ASP A 166 2.96 -13.97 -23.43
CA ASP A 166 2.43 -15.16 -24.08
C ASP A 166 1.13 -14.88 -24.84
N GLY A 167 0.61 -13.64 -24.73
CA GLY A 167 -0.65 -13.21 -25.34
C GLY A 167 -1.90 -13.60 -24.55
N ASN A 168 -1.74 -14.12 -23.35
CA ASN A 168 -2.90 -14.41 -22.49
C ASN A 168 -3.57 -13.12 -22.03
N GLU A 169 -4.89 -13.10 -22.10
CA GLU A 169 -5.73 -12.04 -21.55
C GLU A 169 -6.08 -12.35 -20.08
N TYR A 170 -6.02 -11.31 -19.25
CA TYR A 170 -6.43 -11.38 -17.85
C TYR A 170 -7.39 -10.24 -17.50
N VAL A 171 -8.43 -10.53 -16.73
CA VAL A 171 -9.13 -9.49 -15.96
C VAL A 171 -8.22 -9.05 -14.83
N ASP A 172 -7.89 -7.77 -14.79
CA ASP A 172 -6.95 -7.25 -13.78
C ASP A 172 -7.66 -6.90 -12.48
N ALA A 173 -7.47 -7.71 -11.45
CA ALA A 173 -7.95 -7.43 -10.10
C ALA A 173 -6.90 -6.72 -9.22
N LEU A 174 -5.64 -6.62 -9.66
CA LEU A 174 -4.60 -5.88 -8.95
C LEU A 174 -4.69 -4.38 -9.19
N ASN A 175 -4.98 -3.96 -10.42
CA ASN A 175 -5.22 -2.57 -10.81
C ASN A 175 -4.15 -1.59 -10.31
N GLY A 176 -2.86 -1.96 -10.51
CA GLY A 176 -1.74 -1.13 -10.09
C GLY A 176 -1.71 -0.85 -8.59
N PHE A 177 -2.01 -1.85 -7.75
CA PHE A 177 -2.10 -1.71 -6.29
C PHE A 177 -3.13 -0.66 -5.83
N GLY A 178 -4.24 -0.55 -6.59
CA GLY A 178 -5.32 0.38 -6.30
C GLY A 178 -5.14 1.78 -6.91
N MET A 179 -4.11 2.00 -7.71
CA MET A 179 -3.91 3.25 -8.45
C MET A 179 -5.01 3.46 -9.51
N ASN A 180 -5.45 2.38 -10.13
CA ASN A 180 -6.42 2.42 -11.20
C ASN A 180 -7.85 2.35 -10.66
N LEU A 181 -8.66 3.40 -10.90
CA LEU A 181 -10.09 3.44 -10.59
C LEU A 181 -10.96 3.39 -11.85
N PHE A 182 -10.45 3.84 -12.99
CA PHE A 182 -11.23 4.04 -14.21
C PHE A 182 -10.95 3.01 -15.30
N GLY A 183 -10.13 2.00 -15.00
CA GLY A 183 -9.59 1.07 -15.98
C GLY A 183 -8.30 1.59 -16.62
N TRP A 184 -7.59 0.71 -17.30
CA TRP A 184 -6.37 1.03 -18.02
C TRP A 184 -6.66 1.92 -19.22
N GLN A 185 -5.87 2.96 -19.39
CA GLN A 185 -5.93 3.88 -20.53
C GLN A 185 -7.35 4.49 -20.74
N PRO A 186 -7.99 5.10 -19.73
CA PRO A 186 -9.26 5.78 -19.91
C PRO A 186 -9.07 6.99 -20.84
N ASP A 187 -9.96 7.13 -21.83
CA ASP A 187 -9.79 8.09 -22.93
C ASP A 187 -9.64 9.54 -22.42
N PHE A 188 -10.41 9.92 -21.40
CA PHE A 188 -10.35 11.28 -20.85
C PHE A 188 -8.98 11.64 -20.23
N VAL A 189 -8.25 10.67 -19.65
CA VAL A 189 -6.89 10.86 -19.16
C VAL A 189 -5.91 10.87 -20.32
N LEU A 190 -6.01 9.91 -21.24
CA LEU A 190 -5.10 9.83 -22.39
C LEU A 190 -5.15 11.09 -23.25
N ASP A 191 -6.33 11.64 -23.51
CA ASP A 191 -6.49 12.84 -24.32
C ASP A 191 -5.90 14.06 -23.62
N ALA A 192 -6.06 14.17 -22.30
CA ALA A 192 -5.42 15.24 -21.53
C ALA A 192 -3.89 15.15 -21.58
N VAL A 193 -3.34 13.94 -21.38
CA VAL A 193 -1.89 13.70 -21.42
C VAL A 193 -1.30 13.94 -22.82
N ARG A 194 -1.99 13.48 -23.89
CA ARG A 194 -1.57 13.73 -25.28
C ARG A 194 -1.52 15.22 -25.59
N ARG A 195 -2.57 15.96 -25.25
CA ARG A 195 -2.57 17.43 -25.44
C ARG A 195 -1.43 18.10 -24.68
N GLN A 196 -1.14 17.65 -23.44
CA GLN A 196 -0.02 18.20 -22.68
C GLN A 196 1.33 17.82 -23.26
N LEU A 197 1.48 16.58 -23.78
CA LEU A 197 2.70 16.15 -24.44
C LEU A 197 2.99 16.99 -25.70
N ASP A 198 1.97 17.31 -26.48
CA ASP A 198 2.07 18.16 -27.67
C ASP A 198 2.37 19.63 -27.32
N ALA A 199 1.89 20.11 -26.16
CA ALA A 199 2.14 21.47 -25.66
C ALA A 199 3.51 21.65 -25.01
N GLY A 200 4.13 20.57 -24.51
CA GLY A 200 5.40 20.57 -23.78
C GLY A 200 5.27 20.02 -22.36
N TYR A 201 6.43 19.72 -21.75
CA TYR A 201 6.48 19.16 -20.39
C TYR A 201 7.74 19.62 -19.64
N GLU A 202 8.00 20.91 -19.64
CA GLU A 202 9.16 21.54 -19.01
C GLU A 202 9.19 21.25 -17.49
N ILE A 203 10.33 20.75 -17.01
CA ILE A 203 10.57 20.47 -15.60
C ILE A 203 11.28 21.67 -14.96
N GLY A 204 10.78 22.08 -13.79
CA GLY A 204 11.34 23.17 -12.99
C GLY A 204 10.44 24.41 -12.93
N PRO A 205 10.02 25.03 -14.06
CA PRO A 205 9.07 26.12 -14.03
C PRO A 205 7.72 25.71 -13.41
N GLN A 206 6.99 26.70 -12.88
CA GLN A 206 5.63 26.47 -12.40
C GLN A 206 4.68 26.29 -13.58
N HIS A 207 3.89 25.22 -13.54
CA HIS A 207 2.88 24.95 -14.56
C HIS A 207 1.49 25.41 -14.06
N PRO A 208 0.62 26.00 -14.90
CA PRO A 208 -0.71 26.47 -14.50
C PRO A 208 -1.57 25.39 -13.82
N LEU A 209 -1.56 24.17 -14.35
CA LEU A 209 -2.31 23.05 -13.80
C LEU A 209 -1.93 22.72 -12.35
N ALA A 210 -0.79 23.18 -11.82
CA ALA A 210 -0.42 22.91 -10.43
C ALA A 210 -1.39 23.59 -9.45
N GLY A 211 -1.76 24.85 -9.74
CA GLY A 211 -2.76 25.57 -8.96
C GLY A 211 -4.15 24.96 -9.10
N GLU A 212 -4.57 24.64 -10.34
CA GLU A 212 -5.87 24.06 -10.64
C GLU A 212 -6.06 22.67 -9.98
N VAL A 213 -5.05 21.81 -10.02
CA VAL A 213 -5.08 20.50 -9.34
C VAL A 213 -5.18 20.67 -7.83
N ALA A 214 -4.41 21.62 -7.25
CA ALA A 214 -4.48 21.90 -5.82
C ALA A 214 -5.89 22.39 -5.41
N GLU A 215 -6.47 23.29 -6.18
CA GLU A 215 -7.83 23.80 -5.97
C GLU A 215 -8.87 22.67 -6.04
N GLN A 216 -8.83 21.83 -7.08
CA GLN A 216 -9.74 20.69 -7.22
C GLN A 216 -9.60 19.68 -6.07
N VAL A 217 -8.38 19.41 -5.61
CA VAL A 217 -8.16 18.57 -4.42
C VAL A 217 -8.84 19.18 -3.21
N CYS A 218 -8.66 20.48 -2.96
CA CYS A 218 -9.30 21.16 -1.84
C CYS A 218 -10.84 21.12 -1.93
N GLU A 219 -11.38 21.39 -3.12
CA GLU A 219 -12.85 21.32 -3.35
C GLU A 219 -13.41 19.91 -3.04
N LEU A 220 -12.77 18.85 -3.54
CA LEU A 220 -13.27 17.49 -3.36
C LEU A 220 -13.08 16.96 -1.94
N THR A 221 -11.96 17.31 -1.29
CA THR A 221 -11.59 16.77 0.02
C THR A 221 -12.09 17.61 1.19
N GLY A 222 -12.39 18.89 0.95
CA GLY A 222 -12.80 19.85 1.99
C GLY A 222 -11.62 20.41 2.80
N PHE A 223 -10.37 20.21 2.38
CA PHE A 223 -9.21 20.85 2.97
C PHE A 223 -8.97 22.26 2.40
N ASP A 224 -8.20 23.07 3.12
CA ASP A 224 -7.98 24.48 2.75
C ASP A 224 -6.84 24.66 1.73
N ARG A 225 -5.81 23.81 1.82
CA ARG A 225 -4.58 23.91 1.00
C ARG A 225 -4.06 22.54 0.62
N ALA A 226 -3.41 22.45 -0.56
CA ALA A 226 -2.75 21.25 -1.03
C ALA A 226 -1.34 21.54 -1.53
N ALA A 227 -0.43 20.57 -1.41
CA ALA A 227 0.91 20.56 -1.95
C ALA A 227 1.14 19.25 -2.72
N LEU A 228 1.95 19.32 -3.79
CA LEU A 228 2.16 18.25 -4.74
C LEU A 228 3.55 17.62 -4.57
N CYS A 229 3.65 16.33 -4.80
CA CYS A 229 4.89 15.55 -4.85
C CYS A 229 4.75 14.37 -5.83
N ASN A 230 5.73 13.46 -5.87
CA ASN A 230 5.72 12.41 -6.90
C ASN A 230 5.07 11.10 -6.43
N THR A 231 5.05 10.83 -5.14
CA THR A 231 4.57 9.55 -4.60
C THR A 231 3.79 9.72 -3.30
N GLY A 232 2.96 8.73 -2.97
CA GLY A 232 2.29 8.67 -1.67
C GLY A 232 3.28 8.60 -0.49
N SER A 233 4.44 7.96 -0.66
CA SER A 233 5.47 7.92 0.39
C SER A 233 6.04 9.31 0.68
N GLU A 234 6.30 10.12 -0.35
CA GLU A 234 6.72 11.51 -0.18
C GLU A 234 5.62 12.34 0.50
N ALA A 235 4.35 12.14 0.10
CA ALA A 235 3.23 12.84 0.72
C ALA A 235 3.14 12.53 2.22
N VAL A 236 3.19 11.25 2.61
CA VAL A 236 3.21 10.86 4.03
C VAL A 236 4.40 11.45 4.77
N MET A 237 5.61 11.36 4.21
CA MET A 237 6.81 11.97 4.80
C MET A 237 6.63 13.47 5.02
N GLY A 238 6.04 14.17 4.04
CA GLY A 238 5.75 15.59 4.13
C GLY A 238 4.75 15.93 5.24
N THR A 239 3.67 15.15 5.40
CA THR A 239 2.70 15.36 6.50
C THR A 239 3.33 15.22 7.87
N ILE A 240 4.24 14.25 8.05
CA ILE A 240 4.97 14.08 9.32
C ILE A 240 5.88 15.27 9.60
N ARG A 241 6.62 15.77 8.60
CA ARG A 241 7.47 16.96 8.75
C ARG A 241 6.66 18.19 9.13
N ILE A 242 5.53 18.43 8.46
CA ILE A 242 4.61 19.50 8.80
C ILE A 242 4.19 19.37 10.27
N ALA A 243 3.72 18.19 10.68
CA ALA A 243 3.24 17.96 12.04
C ALA A 243 4.31 18.26 13.10
N ARG A 244 5.54 17.78 12.91
CA ARG A 244 6.66 18.07 13.80
C ARG A 244 7.01 19.55 13.84
N THR A 245 6.99 20.21 12.68
CA THR A 245 7.29 21.66 12.59
C THR A 245 6.28 22.50 13.36
N VAL A 246 4.97 22.22 13.18
CA VAL A 246 3.93 23.06 13.78
C VAL A 246 3.67 22.75 15.26
N THR A 247 4.01 21.55 15.72
CA THR A 247 3.83 21.17 17.13
C THR A 247 5.08 21.34 17.97
N GLY A 248 6.27 21.35 17.36
CA GLY A 248 7.56 21.30 18.06
C GLY A 248 7.78 19.98 18.81
N ARG A 249 7.05 18.92 18.46
CA ARG A 249 7.11 17.61 19.11
C ARG A 249 7.69 16.58 18.14
N ASP A 250 8.24 15.48 18.67
CA ASP A 250 8.98 14.49 17.86
C ASP A 250 8.23 13.19 17.62
N THR A 251 7.37 12.77 18.58
CA THR A 251 6.77 11.44 18.55
C THR A 251 5.70 11.31 17.48
N LEU A 252 5.85 10.31 16.63
CA LEU A 252 4.84 9.86 15.67
C LEU A 252 4.19 8.58 16.19
N VAL A 253 2.87 8.52 16.20
CA VAL A 253 2.12 7.27 16.43
C VAL A 253 1.67 6.69 15.11
N ILE A 254 1.92 5.40 14.89
CA ILE A 254 1.39 4.60 13.78
C ILE A 254 0.78 3.30 14.32
N PHE A 255 0.04 2.58 13.49
CA PHE A 255 -0.67 1.39 13.93
C PHE A 255 -0.16 0.10 13.29
N THR A 256 -0.24 -0.98 14.07
CA THR A 256 0.05 -2.35 13.61
C THR A 256 -0.75 -2.67 12.35
N GLY A 257 -0.10 -3.25 11.34
CA GLY A 257 -0.75 -3.67 10.08
C GLY A 257 -0.91 -2.58 9.03
N SER A 258 -0.67 -1.30 9.34
CA SER A 258 -0.70 -0.22 8.36
C SER A 258 0.51 -0.27 7.41
N TYR A 259 0.33 0.35 6.24
CA TYR A 259 1.39 0.58 5.27
C TYR A 259 1.42 2.05 4.86
N HIS A 260 2.50 2.74 5.19
CA HIS A 260 2.65 4.19 5.01
C HIS A 260 3.77 4.59 4.03
N GLY A 261 4.23 3.67 3.20
CA GLY A 261 5.28 3.92 2.22
C GLY A 261 6.60 3.22 2.55
N ILE A 262 7.71 3.73 1.99
CA ILE A 262 8.98 3.02 1.94
C ILE A 262 10.14 3.74 2.64
N PHE A 263 9.89 4.84 3.34
CA PHE A 263 10.92 5.53 4.10
C PHE A 263 11.08 4.95 5.53
N ASP A 264 12.25 5.10 6.10
CA ASP A 264 12.72 4.35 7.27
C ASP A 264 11.80 4.47 8.49
N GLU A 265 11.27 5.65 8.79
CA GLU A 265 10.44 5.90 9.97
C GLU A 265 9.11 5.12 10.00
N VAL A 266 8.61 4.67 8.85
CA VAL A 266 7.35 3.91 8.77
C VAL A 266 7.55 2.41 8.54
N ILE A 267 8.81 1.97 8.31
CA ILE A 267 9.17 0.55 8.22
C ILE A 267 9.68 0.08 9.57
N VAL A 268 8.80 0.11 10.55
CA VAL A 268 9.08 -0.21 11.94
C VAL A 268 8.05 -1.18 12.50
N ARG A 269 8.40 -1.87 13.56
CA ARG A 269 7.49 -2.73 14.33
C ARG A 269 7.54 -2.37 15.81
N GLY A 270 6.40 -2.46 16.46
CA GLY A 270 6.31 -2.29 17.90
C GLY A 270 6.85 -3.50 18.65
N THR A 271 7.29 -3.27 19.87
CA THR A 271 7.59 -4.31 20.84
C THR A 271 6.62 -4.19 22.00
N LYS A 272 6.50 -5.25 22.78
CA LYS A 272 5.69 -5.26 23.99
C LYS A 272 6.10 -4.20 25.03
N LYS A 273 7.31 -3.69 24.99
CA LYS A 273 7.77 -2.62 25.88
C LYS A 273 7.48 -1.21 25.36
N LEU A 274 6.54 -1.06 24.43
CA LEU A 274 6.22 0.20 23.76
C LEU A 274 7.48 0.87 23.15
N ARG A 275 8.42 0.06 22.68
CA ARG A 275 9.56 0.49 21.88
C ARG A 275 9.36 0.08 20.45
N SER A 276 9.79 0.90 19.53
CA SER A 276 9.80 0.56 18.11
C SER A 276 11.19 0.11 17.68
N VAL A 277 11.22 -0.84 16.76
CA VAL A 277 12.46 -1.35 16.16
C VAL A 277 12.30 -1.42 14.65
N PRO A 278 13.40 -1.30 13.90
CA PRO A 278 13.35 -1.49 12.46
C PRO A 278 12.70 -2.82 12.05
N ALA A 279 11.84 -2.77 11.06
CA ALA A 279 11.16 -3.96 10.54
C ALA A 279 11.92 -4.64 9.38
N ALA A 280 12.99 -4.02 8.87
CA ALA A 280 13.83 -4.57 7.81
C ALA A 280 15.32 -4.31 8.06
N PRO A 281 16.23 -5.17 7.58
CA PRO A 281 17.67 -4.90 7.57
C PRO A 281 17.99 -3.61 6.79
N GLY A 282 19.02 -2.89 7.21
CA GLY A 282 19.49 -1.64 6.58
C GLY A 282 18.84 -0.38 7.14
N ILE A 283 17.79 -0.47 7.93
CA ILE A 283 17.17 0.65 8.62
C ILE A 283 17.89 0.89 9.93
N LEU A 284 18.25 2.14 10.21
CA LEU A 284 18.96 2.50 11.44
C LEU A 284 18.03 2.42 12.65
N ARG A 285 18.57 1.99 13.81
CA ARG A 285 17.77 1.86 15.03
C ARG A 285 17.21 3.20 15.51
N ASN A 286 18.00 4.26 15.44
CA ASN A 286 17.60 5.59 15.90
C ASN A 286 16.48 6.22 15.05
N THR A 287 16.23 5.78 13.82
CA THR A 287 15.08 6.26 13.03
C THR A 287 13.74 5.81 13.61
N SER A 288 13.74 4.77 14.44
CA SER A 288 12.54 4.25 15.11
C SER A 288 12.31 4.81 16.51
N ASP A 289 13.25 5.56 17.07
CA ASP A 289 13.20 6.01 18.48
C ASP A 289 12.02 6.95 18.77
N ASN A 290 11.65 7.76 17.78
CA ASN A 290 10.53 8.71 17.86
C ASN A 290 9.24 8.18 17.19
N VAL A 291 9.16 6.88 16.95
CA VAL A 291 7.95 6.26 16.41
C VAL A 291 7.35 5.29 17.42
N LEU A 292 6.08 5.45 17.73
CA LEU A 292 5.32 4.59 18.61
C LEU A 292 4.33 3.77 17.78
N VAL A 293 4.55 2.44 17.73
CA VAL A 293 3.66 1.51 17.03
C VAL A 293 2.69 0.90 18.04
N LEU A 294 1.40 1.11 17.83
CA LEU A 294 0.33 0.67 18.72
C LEU A 294 -0.68 -0.23 17.99
N GLU A 295 -1.49 -0.98 18.74
CA GLU A 295 -2.58 -1.75 18.18
C GLU A 295 -3.71 -0.85 17.67
N TYR A 296 -4.24 -1.17 16.48
CA TYR A 296 -5.33 -0.40 15.89
C TYR A 296 -6.68 -0.81 16.45
N GLY A 297 -7.43 0.16 16.96
CA GLY A 297 -8.82 -0.03 17.37
C GLY A 297 -9.02 -0.52 18.80
N THR A 298 -8.00 -0.49 19.66
CA THR A 298 -8.11 -0.95 21.06
C THR A 298 -8.24 0.22 22.05
N PRO A 299 -8.99 0.05 23.17
CA PRO A 299 -9.10 1.07 24.21
C PRO A 299 -7.75 1.40 24.87
N GLU A 300 -6.89 0.39 25.04
CA GLU A 300 -5.55 0.55 25.63
C GLU A 300 -4.69 1.49 24.81
N THR A 301 -4.79 1.43 23.49
CA THR A 301 -4.12 2.35 22.58
C THR A 301 -4.54 3.79 22.81
N LEU A 302 -5.84 4.05 22.96
CA LEU A 302 -6.34 5.39 23.26
C LEU A 302 -5.82 5.91 24.60
N GLN A 303 -5.74 5.04 25.61
CA GLN A 303 -5.16 5.39 26.91
C GLN A 303 -3.68 5.78 26.79
N ILE A 304 -2.86 4.99 26.09
CA ILE A 304 -1.44 5.28 25.85
C ILE A 304 -1.25 6.62 25.14
N ILE A 305 -2.09 6.91 24.14
CA ILE A 305 -2.04 8.17 23.41
C ILE A 305 -2.38 9.35 24.33
N ARG A 306 -3.39 9.24 25.20
CA ARG A 306 -3.70 10.28 26.20
C ARG A 306 -2.52 10.53 27.16
N GLU A 307 -1.93 9.48 27.70
CA GLU A 307 -0.84 9.57 28.66
C GLU A 307 0.41 10.23 28.06
N ARG A 308 0.64 10.03 26.76
CA ARG A 308 1.82 10.55 26.03
C ARG A 308 1.51 11.78 25.16
N ALA A 309 0.32 12.31 25.24
CA ALA A 309 -0.20 13.36 24.36
C ALA A 309 0.73 14.58 24.23
N SER A 310 1.45 14.95 25.30
CA SER A 310 2.36 16.11 25.32
C SER A 310 3.60 15.95 24.42
N THR A 311 4.00 14.73 24.08
CA THR A 311 5.15 14.44 23.22
C THR A 311 4.78 14.08 21.78
N ILE A 312 3.51 13.77 21.53
CA ILE A 312 3.03 13.31 20.23
C ILE A 312 2.85 14.51 19.29
N ALA A 313 3.59 14.50 18.19
CA ALA A 313 3.40 15.44 17.09
C ALA A 313 2.17 15.09 16.27
N ALA A 314 2.04 13.81 15.91
CA ALA A 314 0.91 13.32 15.12
C ALA A 314 0.59 11.86 15.40
N VAL A 315 -0.68 11.52 15.11
CA VAL A 315 -1.12 10.13 14.92
C VAL A 315 -1.43 9.94 13.44
N LEU A 316 -0.67 9.08 12.79
CA LEU A 316 -0.80 8.74 11.37
C LEU A 316 -1.63 7.47 11.23
N VAL A 317 -2.71 7.55 10.50
CA VAL A 317 -3.72 6.49 10.39
C VAL A 317 -3.99 6.18 8.92
N GLU A 318 -3.89 4.91 8.54
CA GLU A 318 -4.61 4.38 7.39
C GLU A 318 -6.05 4.10 7.86
N PRO A 319 -7.05 4.95 7.55
CA PRO A 319 -8.34 4.93 8.26
C PRO A 319 -9.10 3.61 8.09
N VAL A 320 -8.91 2.97 6.94
CA VAL A 320 -9.22 1.56 6.72
C VAL A 320 -7.97 0.93 6.13
N GLN A 321 -7.34 0.06 6.90
CA GLN A 321 -6.10 -0.57 6.47
C GLN A 321 -6.34 -1.43 5.22
N SER A 322 -5.59 -1.18 4.16
CA SER A 322 -5.72 -1.90 2.89
C SER A 322 -5.54 -3.41 3.03
N ARG A 323 -4.81 -3.86 4.06
CA ARG A 323 -4.62 -5.28 4.39
C ARG A 323 -5.71 -5.88 5.26
N ARG A 324 -6.53 -5.05 5.88
CA ARG A 324 -7.65 -5.41 6.74
C ARG A 324 -8.88 -4.56 6.41
N PRO A 325 -9.42 -4.65 5.19
CA PRO A 325 -10.54 -3.84 4.75
C PRO A 325 -11.84 -4.14 5.52
N ASP A 326 -11.92 -5.26 6.21
CA ASP A 326 -12.99 -5.62 7.14
C ASP A 326 -12.99 -4.80 8.43
N PHE A 327 -11.83 -4.28 8.84
CA PHE A 327 -11.68 -3.63 10.14
C PHE A 327 -11.83 -2.11 10.04
N GLN A 328 -12.96 -1.60 10.50
CA GLN A 328 -13.37 -0.20 10.41
C GLN A 328 -13.75 0.33 11.80
N PRO A 329 -12.80 0.61 12.70
CA PRO A 329 -13.06 0.97 14.10
C PRO A 329 -13.51 2.44 14.21
N ARG A 330 -14.72 2.74 13.77
CA ARG A 330 -15.27 4.09 13.68
C ARG A 330 -15.29 4.81 15.02
N ASP A 331 -15.70 4.15 16.09
CA ASP A 331 -15.81 4.78 17.41
C ASP A 331 -14.43 5.06 18.01
N PHE A 332 -13.47 4.15 17.83
CA PHE A 332 -12.06 4.38 18.14
C PHE A 332 -11.52 5.63 17.43
N LEU A 333 -11.79 5.78 16.13
CA LEU A 333 -11.32 6.92 15.35
C LEU A 333 -11.98 8.24 15.78
N LYS A 334 -13.24 8.24 16.17
CA LYS A 334 -13.92 9.42 16.74
C LYS A 334 -13.28 9.86 18.06
N GLU A 335 -12.99 8.89 18.92
CA GLU A 335 -12.34 9.16 20.21
C GLU A 335 -10.90 9.62 20.01
N LEU A 336 -10.16 8.98 19.08
CA LEU A 336 -8.83 9.40 18.68
C LEU A 336 -8.81 10.85 18.16
N ARG A 337 -9.81 11.24 17.34
CA ARG A 337 -9.97 12.63 16.87
C ARG A 337 -10.13 13.61 18.03
N ALA A 338 -10.94 13.25 19.03
CA ALA A 338 -11.11 14.09 20.21
C ALA A 338 -9.80 14.23 21.00
N ILE A 339 -9.13 13.12 21.28
CA ILE A 339 -7.85 13.10 22.03
C ILE A 339 -6.80 13.96 21.32
N THR A 340 -6.64 13.80 20.00
CA THR A 340 -5.64 14.57 19.25
C THR A 340 -5.96 16.05 19.21
N ALA A 341 -7.24 16.42 19.10
CA ALA A 341 -7.67 17.82 19.14
C ALA A 341 -7.36 18.47 20.49
N ASP A 342 -7.73 17.81 21.59
CA ASP A 342 -7.52 18.30 22.96
C ASP A 342 -6.02 18.44 23.30
N ALA A 343 -5.21 17.51 22.80
CA ALA A 343 -3.77 17.49 23.02
C ALA A 343 -2.99 18.46 22.12
N GLY A 344 -3.60 19.01 21.07
CA GLY A 344 -2.91 19.77 20.04
C GLY A 344 -1.92 18.92 19.21
N ALA A 345 -2.12 17.61 19.16
CA ALA A 345 -1.45 16.69 18.23
C ALA A 345 -2.24 16.63 16.92
N LEU A 346 -1.58 16.38 15.79
CA LEU A 346 -2.28 16.30 14.51
C LEU A 346 -2.82 14.88 14.27
N LEU A 347 -4.05 14.79 13.80
CA LEU A 347 -4.57 13.57 13.18
C LEU A 347 -4.28 13.62 11.68
N ILE A 348 -3.46 12.68 11.21
CA ILE A 348 -3.10 12.55 9.79
C ILE A 348 -3.78 11.31 9.23
N PHE A 349 -4.59 11.46 8.18
CA PHE A 349 -5.12 10.32 7.45
C PHE A 349 -4.25 10.00 6.24
N ASP A 350 -3.78 8.76 6.18
CA ASP A 350 -3.20 8.20 4.96
C ASP A 350 -4.33 7.71 4.06
N GLU A 351 -4.73 8.57 3.16
CA GLU A 351 -5.78 8.33 2.15
C GLU A 351 -5.20 7.90 0.79
N VAL A 352 -3.95 7.45 0.75
CA VAL A 352 -3.30 7.03 -0.50
C VAL A 352 -4.05 5.88 -1.19
N VAL A 353 -4.71 4.99 -0.43
CA VAL A 353 -5.56 3.91 -0.98
C VAL A 353 -7.03 4.31 -0.99
N THR A 354 -7.53 4.86 0.10
CA THR A 354 -8.97 5.12 0.33
C THR A 354 -9.45 6.41 -0.31
N GLY A 355 -8.55 7.40 -0.48
CA GLY A 355 -8.85 8.71 -1.06
C GLY A 355 -9.31 8.60 -2.51
N PHE A 356 -10.38 9.32 -2.85
CA PHE A 356 -11.03 9.32 -4.16
C PHE A 356 -11.61 7.95 -4.59
N ARG A 357 -11.19 6.85 -3.96
CA ARG A 357 -11.68 5.50 -4.26
C ARG A 357 -12.96 5.16 -3.50
N SER A 358 -12.99 5.42 -2.21
CA SER A 358 -14.15 5.07 -1.38
C SER A 358 -15.32 6.05 -1.55
N HIS A 359 -14.97 7.32 -1.73
CA HIS A 359 -15.86 8.46 -1.95
C HIS A 359 -15.01 9.60 -2.53
N PRO A 360 -15.55 10.62 -3.24
CA PRO A 360 -14.75 11.78 -3.68
C PRO A 360 -13.97 12.45 -2.55
N ARG A 361 -14.55 12.54 -1.34
CA ARG A 361 -13.89 13.05 -0.13
C ARG A 361 -13.09 11.97 0.64
N GLY A 362 -12.96 10.75 0.12
CA GLY A 362 -12.23 9.67 0.75
C GLY A 362 -12.93 9.03 1.95
N ALA A 363 -12.14 8.33 2.78
CA ALA A 363 -12.63 7.67 3.99
C ALA A 363 -13.10 8.67 5.05
N GLN A 364 -12.63 9.91 5.04
CA GLN A 364 -13.13 10.97 5.92
C GLN A 364 -14.65 11.09 5.84
N GLN A 365 -15.22 11.10 4.63
CA GLN A 365 -16.66 11.18 4.44
C GLN A 365 -17.37 9.91 4.91
N VAL A 366 -16.82 8.74 4.54
CA VAL A 366 -17.44 7.45 4.88
C VAL A 366 -17.48 7.23 6.39
N LEU A 367 -16.44 7.66 7.11
CA LEU A 367 -16.31 7.49 8.56
C LEU A 367 -16.92 8.66 9.35
N GLY A 368 -17.11 9.82 8.72
CA GLY A 368 -17.59 11.04 9.37
C GLY A 368 -16.55 11.66 10.32
N ILE A 369 -15.28 11.65 9.93
CA ILE A 369 -14.15 12.12 10.74
C ILE A 369 -13.25 13.00 9.89
N ASP A 370 -13.00 14.23 10.34
CA ASP A 370 -12.13 15.18 9.67
C ASP A 370 -10.71 15.11 10.26
N ALA A 371 -9.74 14.80 9.42
CA ALA A 371 -8.33 14.86 9.76
C ALA A 371 -7.80 16.32 9.76
N ASP A 372 -6.61 16.52 10.29
CA ASP A 372 -5.89 17.80 10.22
C ASP A 372 -5.08 17.93 8.93
N LEU A 373 -4.46 16.81 8.52
CA LEU A 373 -3.75 16.62 7.26
C LEU A 373 -4.14 15.27 6.66
N ALA A 374 -4.03 15.15 5.36
CA ALA A 374 -4.12 13.85 4.69
C ALA A 374 -3.11 13.74 3.55
N SER A 375 -2.66 12.51 3.29
CA SER A 375 -1.84 12.16 2.14
C SER A 375 -2.68 11.43 1.09
N TYR A 376 -2.51 11.81 -0.17
CA TYR A 376 -3.16 11.20 -1.32
C TYR A 376 -2.14 10.75 -2.36
N GLY A 377 -2.56 9.88 -3.25
CA GLY A 377 -1.77 9.36 -4.35
C GLY A 377 -2.63 8.44 -5.21
N LYS A 378 -2.01 7.47 -5.86
CA LYS A 378 -2.71 6.41 -6.62
C LYS A 378 -3.79 6.96 -7.55
N VAL A 379 -5.08 6.91 -7.16
CA VAL A 379 -6.24 7.28 -7.99
C VAL A 379 -6.11 8.66 -8.59
N VAL A 380 -5.64 9.65 -7.84
CA VAL A 380 -5.50 11.03 -8.31
C VAL A 380 -4.57 11.15 -9.52
N GLY A 381 -3.59 10.25 -9.66
CA GLY A 381 -2.61 10.28 -10.73
C GLY A 381 -3.11 9.73 -12.09
N GLY A 382 -4.25 9.03 -12.11
CA GLY A 382 -4.78 8.46 -13.36
C GLY A 382 -3.82 7.54 -14.12
N GLY A 383 -2.85 6.93 -13.42
CA GLY A 383 -1.78 6.11 -13.99
C GLY A 383 -0.40 6.76 -13.95
N PHE A 384 -0.30 8.03 -13.61
CA PHE A 384 0.95 8.78 -13.51
C PHE A 384 1.40 8.93 -12.05
N PRO A 385 2.73 9.01 -11.81
CA PRO A 385 3.26 9.20 -10.47
C PRO A 385 2.91 10.59 -9.94
N ILE A 386 2.17 10.64 -8.85
CA ILE A 386 1.85 11.85 -8.10
C ILE A 386 1.51 11.49 -6.66
N GLY A 387 1.87 12.38 -5.75
CA GLY A 387 1.40 12.40 -4.38
C GLY A 387 0.87 13.79 -4.04
N VAL A 388 -0.04 13.87 -3.10
CA VAL A 388 -0.62 15.14 -2.65
C VAL A 388 -0.70 15.13 -1.13
N ILE A 389 -0.27 16.23 -0.52
CA ILE A 389 -0.57 16.57 0.86
C ILE A 389 -1.72 17.56 0.83
N ALA A 390 -2.79 17.30 1.55
CA ALA A 390 -3.84 18.28 1.75
C ALA A 390 -4.11 18.47 3.25
N GLY A 391 -4.51 19.68 3.65
CA GLY A 391 -4.69 19.96 5.07
C GLY A 391 -5.27 21.32 5.37
N LYS A 392 -5.52 21.53 6.67
CA LYS A 392 -5.97 22.81 7.20
C LYS A 392 -4.88 23.86 7.00
N ARG A 393 -5.29 25.06 6.58
CA ARG A 393 -4.39 26.18 6.28
C ARG A 393 -3.32 26.39 7.34
N ARG A 394 -3.72 26.49 8.59
CA ARG A 394 -2.83 26.76 9.74
C ARG A 394 -1.66 25.76 9.88
N TYR A 395 -1.78 24.55 9.31
CA TYR A 395 -0.71 23.56 9.32
C TYR A 395 0.07 23.56 7.99
N MET A 396 -0.65 23.72 6.87
CA MET A 396 -0.05 23.76 5.55
C MET A 396 0.84 25.00 5.33
N ASP A 397 0.61 26.08 6.10
CA ASP A 397 1.43 27.28 6.10
C ASP A 397 2.90 27.01 6.49
N ALA A 398 3.19 25.88 7.15
CA ALA A 398 4.56 25.40 7.40
C ALA A 398 5.33 24.98 6.15
N LEU A 399 4.73 25.03 4.96
CA LEU A 399 5.43 24.77 3.69
C LEU A 399 5.93 26.04 2.99
N ASP A 400 5.27 27.18 3.19
CA ASP A 400 5.58 28.43 2.46
C ASP A 400 5.59 29.70 3.32
N GLY A 401 5.48 29.54 4.65
CA GLY A 401 5.55 30.66 5.59
C GLY A 401 4.22 31.35 5.87
N GLY A 402 3.12 30.91 5.25
CA GLY A 402 1.77 31.41 5.55
C GLY A 402 1.45 32.76 4.94
N GLY A 403 0.42 33.40 5.45
CA GLY A 403 -0.36 34.48 4.85
C GLY A 403 0.35 35.81 4.63
N TRP A 404 1.19 35.91 3.64
CA TRP A 404 1.67 37.16 3.08
C TRP A 404 0.98 37.45 1.73
N GLN A 405 0.93 38.72 1.35
CA GLN A 405 0.25 39.18 0.13
C GLN A 405 1.08 40.19 -0.63
N TYR A 406 0.91 40.22 -1.96
CA TYR A 406 1.47 41.26 -2.79
C TYR A 406 0.76 42.61 -2.54
N GLY A 407 1.51 43.70 -2.57
CA GLY A 407 0.96 45.04 -2.45
C GLY A 407 0.81 45.60 -1.03
N ASP A 408 1.17 44.83 -0.01
CA ASP A 408 1.21 45.25 1.39
C ASP A 408 2.58 44.97 2.04
N ALA A 409 2.71 45.22 3.35
CA ALA A 409 3.96 45.01 4.09
C ALA A 409 4.01 43.61 4.79
N SER A 410 3.10 42.69 4.47
CA SER A 410 3.10 41.37 5.06
C SER A 410 4.28 40.51 4.61
N ILE A 411 4.80 39.71 5.52
CA ILE A 411 5.94 38.80 5.28
C ILE A 411 5.58 37.40 5.79
N PRO A 412 6.25 36.34 5.34
CA PRO A 412 6.12 35.01 5.93
C PRO A 412 6.39 35.04 7.44
N THR A 413 5.46 34.53 8.24
CA THR A 413 5.55 34.55 9.71
C THR A 413 5.61 33.17 10.33
N VAL A 414 5.32 32.11 9.55
CA VAL A 414 5.32 30.71 10.00
C VAL A 414 6.66 30.09 9.66
N GLY A 415 7.24 29.34 10.61
CA GLY A 415 8.46 28.55 10.36
C GLY A 415 8.20 27.47 9.32
N VAL A 416 9.12 27.33 8.36
CA VAL A 416 8.97 26.41 7.23
C VAL A 416 9.81 25.16 7.38
N THR A 417 9.25 24.00 6.95
CA THR A 417 9.99 22.77 6.76
C THR A 417 10.42 22.62 5.30
N TYR A 418 11.44 21.78 5.06
CA TYR A 418 11.88 21.51 3.70
C TYR A 418 11.01 20.42 3.03
N PHE A 419 10.41 20.77 1.91
CA PHE A 419 9.66 19.83 1.07
C PHE A 419 9.81 20.22 -0.41
N ALA A 420 10.57 19.44 -1.18
CA ALA A 420 10.85 19.71 -2.58
C ALA A 420 11.20 18.41 -3.32
N GLY A 421 11.21 18.47 -4.64
CA GLY A 421 11.60 17.39 -5.54
C GLY A 421 11.68 17.89 -6.98
N THR A 422 12.60 17.34 -7.77
CA THR A 422 12.80 17.78 -9.17
C THR A 422 11.54 17.61 -10.01
N PHE A 423 10.82 16.50 -9.85
CA PHE A 423 9.66 16.14 -10.67
C PHE A 423 8.32 16.47 -10.01
N VAL A 424 8.30 17.10 -8.86
CA VAL A 424 7.06 17.63 -8.31
C VAL A 424 6.43 18.57 -9.33
N ARG A 425 5.13 18.46 -9.54
CA ARG A 425 4.41 19.26 -10.56
C ARG A 425 4.79 18.92 -12.02
N HIS A 426 5.17 17.67 -12.29
CA HIS A 426 5.43 17.21 -13.66
C HIS A 426 4.18 17.42 -14.55
N PRO A 427 4.28 18.17 -15.68
CA PRO A 427 3.11 18.58 -16.46
C PRO A 427 2.21 17.44 -16.92
N LEU A 428 2.78 16.28 -17.32
CA LEU A 428 1.97 15.11 -17.72
C LEU A 428 1.22 14.50 -16.54
N ALA A 429 1.84 14.45 -15.35
CA ALA A 429 1.16 13.97 -14.14
C ALA A 429 0.06 14.95 -13.71
N LEU A 430 0.28 16.24 -13.83
CA LEU A 430 -0.72 17.28 -13.58
C LEU A 430 -1.90 17.20 -14.56
N ALA A 431 -1.64 17.00 -15.85
CA ALA A 431 -2.68 16.86 -16.86
C ALA A 431 -3.57 15.61 -16.58
N ALA A 432 -2.94 14.50 -16.20
CA ALA A 432 -3.66 13.30 -15.79
C ALA A 432 -4.49 13.53 -14.52
N ALA A 433 -3.88 14.13 -13.49
CA ALA A 433 -4.56 14.42 -12.22
C ALA A 433 -5.73 15.39 -12.40
N HIS A 434 -5.54 16.46 -13.17
CA HIS A 434 -6.60 17.42 -13.50
C HIS A 434 -7.78 16.75 -14.19
N ALA A 435 -7.51 15.87 -15.17
CA ALA A 435 -8.56 15.11 -15.87
C ALA A 435 -9.31 14.16 -14.92
N VAL A 436 -8.60 13.47 -14.03
CA VAL A 436 -9.20 12.58 -13.01
C VAL A 436 -10.09 13.36 -12.05
N LEU A 437 -9.60 14.45 -11.47
CA LEU A 437 -10.34 15.26 -10.51
C LEU A 437 -11.59 15.89 -11.14
N ASN A 438 -11.48 16.39 -12.38
CA ASN A 438 -12.65 16.86 -13.14
C ASN A 438 -13.67 15.75 -13.36
N HIS A 439 -13.22 14.56 -13.74
CA HIS A 439 -14.12 13.42 -13.95
C HIS A 439 -14.84 13.02 -12.65
N LEU A 440 -14.14 13.00 -11.52
CA LEU A 440 -14.73 12.76 -10.19
C LEU A 440 -15.75 13.83 -9.81
N LYS A 441 -15.42 15.10 -10.04
CA LYS A 441 -16.31 16.24 -9.76
C LYS A 441 -17.59 16.17 -10.56
N GLN A 442 -17.50 15.82 -11.86
CA GLN A 442 -18.67 15.68 -12.75
C GLN A 442 -19.59 14.53 -12.38
N ASN A 443 -19.04 13.40 -11.92
CA ASN A 443 -19.81 12.20 -11.59
C ASN A 443 -20.31 12.17 -10.15
N GLY A 444 -19.71 12.95 -9.25
CA GLY A 444 -20.02 12.96 -7.82
C GLY A 444 -19.80 11.60 -7.16
N ALA A 445 -20.44 11.37 -6.01
CA ALA A 445 -20.31 10.13 -5.23
C ALA A 445 -20.95 8.90 -5.90
N ALA A 446 -21.90 9.11 -6.81
CA ALA A 446 -22.63 8.01 -7.44
C ALA A 446 -21.73 7.02 -8.19
N LEU A 447 -20.55 7.47 -8.66
CA LEU A 447 -19.57 6.60 -9.31
C LEU A 447 -19.03 5.55 -8.32
N GLN A 448 -18.56 6.00 -7.15
CA GLN A 448 -18.04 5.11 -6.11
C GLN A 448 -19.16 4.26 -5.51
N GLU A 449 -20.33 4.82 -5.23
CA GLU A 449 -21.47 4.10 -4.65
C GLU A 449 -21.87 2.89 -5.48
N ARG A 450 -22.00 3.05 -6.81
CA ARG A 450 -22.31 1.92 -7.72
C ARG A 450 -21.24 0.84 -7.69
N LEU A 451 -19.96 1.23 -7.74
CA LEU A 451 -18.86 0.29 -7.73
C LEU A 451 -18.75 -0.44 -6.38
N ASN A 452 -18.95 0.29 -5.28
CA ASN A 452 -18.91 -0.26 -3.93
C ASN A 452 -20.04 -1.27 -3.71
N ALA A 453 -21.26 -0.95 -4.14
CA ALA A 453 -22.41 -1.86 -4.06
C ALA A 453 -22.16 -3.14 -4.87
N ARG A 454 -21.60 -3.02 -6.09
CA ARG A 454 -21.28 -4.19 -6.91
C ARG A 454 -20.18 -5.05 -6.29
N THR A 455 -19.20 -4.43 -5.63
CA THR A 455 -18.16 -5.14 -4.88
C THR A 455 -18.77 -5.96 -3.75
N SER A 456 -19.65 -5.35 -2.94
CA SER A 456 -20.32 -6.05 -1.83
C SER A 456 -21.08 -7.28 -2.32
N LEU A 457 -21.86 -7.16 -3.39
CA LEU A 457 -22.61 -8.27 -3.96
C LEU A 457 -21.72 -9.46 -4.37
N LEU A 458 -20.56 -9.19 -4.98
CA LEU A 458 -19.64 -10.26 -5.37
C LEU A 458 -18.98 -10.90 -4.12
N MET A 459 -18.62 -10.10 -3.12
CA MET A 459 -18.04 -10.64 -1.89
C MET A 459 -19.03 -11.53 -1.13
N ASP A 460 -20.30 -11.12 -1.05
CA ASP A 460 -21.36 -11.92 -0.45
C ASP A 460 -21.59 -13.24 -1.20
N GLU A 461 -21.62 -13.20 -2.54
CA GLU A 461 -21.73 -14.37 -3.41
C GLU A 461 -20.59 -15.38 -3.17
N LEU A 462 -19.34 -14.90 -3.15
CA LEU A 462 -18.17 -15.75 -2.96
C LEU A 462 -18.07 -16.29 -1.54
N ASN A 463 -18.45 -15.52 -0.52
CA ASN A 463 -18.51 -15.96 0.85
C ASN A 463 -19.58 -17.06 1.05
N ALA A 464 -20.76 -16.88 0.49
CA ALA A 464 -21.82 -17.89 0.50
C ALA A 464 -21.35 -19.20 -0.17
N PHE A 465 -20.65 -19.08 -1.32
CA PHE A 465 -20.07 -20.25 -1.98
C PHE A 465 -19.01 -20.94 -1.11
N CYS A 466 -18.02 -20.19 -0.56
CA CYS A 466 -16.98 -20.77 0.28
C CYS A 466 -17.57 -21.49 1.51
N ALA A 467 -18.58 -20.90 2.13
CA ALA A 467 -19.31 -21.53 3.23
C ALA A 467 -20.02 -22.82 2.77
N SER A 468 -20.67 -22.81 1.60
CA SER A 468 -21.41 -23.98 1.08
C SER A 468 -20.52 -25.17 0.77
N VAL A 469 -19.24 -24.95 0.39
CA VAL A 469 -18.26 -26.02 0.13
C VAL A 469 -17.32 -26.28 1.31
N GLY A 470 -17.50 -25.55 2.43
CA GLY A 470 -16.67 -25.67 3.62
C GLY A 470 -15.21 -25.29 3.39
N ALA A 471 -14.95 -24.33 2.54
CA ALA A 471 -13.62 -23.78 2.36
C ALA A 471 -13.29 -22.79 3.48
N PRO A 472 -12.10 -22.86 4.13
CA PRO A 472 -11.70 -21.95 5.22
C PRO A 472 -11.26 -20.59 4.67
N ILE A 473 -12.14 -19.94 3.93
CA ILE A 473 -11.87 -18.69 3.21
C ILE A 473 -12.97 -17.70 3.50
N GLN A 474 -12.57 -16.46 3.78
CA GLN A 474 -13.44 -15.31 3.91
C GLN A 474 -12.94 -14.17 3.03
N LEU A 475 -13.78 -13.67 2.15
CA LEU A 475 -13.51 -12.47 1.40
C LEU A 475 -14.01 -11.27 2.19
N VAL A 476 -13.14 -10.29 2.34
CA VAL A 476 -13.40 -9.06 3.08
C VAL A 476 -13.24 -7.87 2.18
N HIS A 477 -13.95 -6.76 2.44
CA HIS A 477 -13.88 -5.59 1.60
C HIS A 477 -14.19 -4.28 2.34
N PHE A 478 -13.73 -3.20 1.74
CA PHE A 478 -14.14 -1.83 2.03
C PHE A 478 -14.21 -1.05 0.71
N ALA A 479 -15.37 -0.48 0.43
CA ALA A 479 -15.59 0.15 -0.88
C ALA A 479 -15.27 -0.85 -2.02
N SER A 480 -14.45 -0.46 -3.00
CA SER A 480 -14.01 -1.32 -4.09
C SER A 480 -12.66 -2.00 -3.86
N VAL A 481 -12.17 -2.00 -2.62
CA VAL A 481 -10.99 -2.76 -2.17
C VAL A 481 -11.46 -4.06 -1.54
N TRP A 482 -10.91 -5.18 -1.94
CA TRP A 482 -11.27 -6.49 -1.37
C TRP A 482 -10.04 -7.39 -1.19
N LYS A 483 -10.14 -8.37 -0.32
CA LYS A 483 -9.05 -9.28 0.00
C LYS A 483 -9.57 -10.66 0.38
N THR A 484 -8.81 -11.68 -0.01
CA THR A 484 -9.00 -13.04 0.47
C THR A 484 -8.27 -13.22 1.79
N ASN A 485 -8.99 -13.64 2.82
CA ASN A 485 -8.43 -14.09 4.09
C ASN A 485 -8.66 -15.59 4.23
N PHE A 486 -7.66 -16.31 4.75
CA PHE A 486 -7.83 -17.69 5.18
C PHE A 486 -8.15 -17.66 6.68
N THR A 487 -9.21 -18.37 7.08
CA THR A 487 -9.64 -18.46 8.49
C THR A 487 -8.79 -19.46 9.29
N GLU A 488 -8.08 -20.34 8.57
CA GLU A 488 -7.12 -21.30 9.09
C GLU A 488 -5.89 -21.33 8.22
N ASP A 489 -4.69 -21.51 8.80
CA ASP A 489 -3.45 -21.59 8.05
C ASP A 489 -3.24 -22.98 7.45
N HIS A 490 -3.06 -23.04 6.12
CA HIS A 490 -2.74 -24.25 5.37
C HIS A 490 -1.42 -24.09 4.60
N PRO A 491 -0.55 -25.12 4.56
CA PRO A 491 0.78 -24.99 3.98
C PRO A 491 0.83 -24.53 2.52
N LEU A 492 -0.18 -24.88 1.73
CA LEU A 492 -0.24 -24.59 0.29
C LEU A 492 -1.40 -23.66 -0.09
N GLN A 493 -1.99 -22.96 0.87
CA GLN A 493 -3.13 -22.06 0.62
C GLN A 493 -2.86 -21.01 -0.46
N ASP A 494 -1.61 -20.52 -0.59
CA ASP A 494 -1.23 -19.50 -1.56
C ASP A 494 -1.32 -19.98 -3.01
N LEU A 495 -1.36 -21.31 -3.27
CA LEU A 495 -1.63 -21.87 -4.60
C LEU A 495 -2.99 -21.43 -5.17
N LEU A 496 -3.95 -21.08 -4.32
CA LEU A 496 -5.24 -20.53 -4.74
C LEU A 496 -5.04 -19.34 -5.69
N PHE A 497 -4.14 -18.42 -5.35
CA PHE A 497 -3.87 -17.22 -6.18
C PHE A 497 -3.26 -17.59 -7.54
N ALA A 498 -2.35 -18.54 -7.58
CA ALA A 498 -1.78 -19.05 -8.83
C ALA A 498 -2.84 -19.76 -9.69
N MET A 499 -3.76 -20.51 -9.07
CA MET A 499 -4.87 -21.16 -9.78
C MET A 499 -5.87 -20.15 -10.35
N ILE A 500 -6.16 -19.08 -9.61
CA ILE A 500 -7.00 -17.97 -10.10
C ILE A 500 -6.31 -17.28 -11.29
N ARG A 501 -4.99 -17.00 -11.20
CA ARG A 501 -4.22 -16.43 -12.33
C ARG A 501 -4.24 -17.35 -13.55
N SER A 502 -4.08 -18.66 -13.36
CA SER A 502 -4.14 -19.62 -14.47
C SER A 502 -5.49 -19.64 -15.20
N ARG A 503 -6.53 -19.09 -14.57
CA ARG A 503 -7.88 -18.94 -15.12
C ARG A 503 -8.17 -17.55 -15.69
N GLY A 504 -7.12 -16.74 -15.87
CA GLY A 504 -7.24 -15.44 -16.54
C GLY A 504 -7.65 -14.28 -15.63
N ILE A 505 -7.37 -14.36 -14.32
CA ILE A 505 -7.56 -13.23 -13.39
C ILE A 505 -6.20 -12.82 -12.86
N HIS A 506 -5.77 -11.59 -13.14
CA HIS A 506 -4.49 -11.07 -12.66
C HIS A 506 -4.63 -10.52 -11.23
N LEU A 507 -3.92 -11.13 -10.30
CA LEU A 507 -3.81 -10.72 -8.90
C LEU A 507 -2.47 -11.18 -8.33
N LEU A 508 -2.09 -10.68 -7.15
CA LEU A 508 -0.91 -11.12 -6.42
C LEU A 508 -1.31 -11.86 -5.13
N ASP A 509 -0.43 -12.77 -4.73
CA ASP A 509 -0.63 -13.62 -3.56
C ASP A 509 -0.75 -12.80 -2.29
N ASN A 510 -1.84 -12.96 -1.55
CA ASN A 510 -2.13 -12.28 -0.28
C ASN A 510 -2.19 -10.74 -0.35
N PHE A 511 -2.23 -10.15 -1.55
CA PHE A 511 -2.41 -8.71 -1.72
C PHE A 511 -3.90 -8.33 -1.78
N PRO A 512 -4.23 -7.07 -1.41
CA PRO A 512 -5.55 -6.53 -1.69
C PRO A 512 -5.77 -6.43 -3.21
N CYS A 513 -7.01 -6.68 -3.60
CA CYS A 513 -7.51 -6.55 -4.95
C CYS A 513 -8.44 -5.33 -5.05
N PHE A 514 -8.65 -4.86 -6.27
CA PHE A 514 -9.37 -3.61 -6.51
C PHE A 514 -10.29 -3.75 -7.73
N PHE A 515 -11.49 -3.21 -7.64
CA PHE A 515 -12.34 -3.03 -8.81
C PHE A 515 -12.23 -1.61 -9.37
N THR A 516 -12.56 -1.49 -10.64
CA THR A 516 -12.57 -0.24 -11.40
C THR A 516 -13.91 -0.08 -12.10
N THR A 517 -14.22 1.15 -12.52
CA THR A 517 -15.45 1.42 -13.29
C THR A 517 -15.45 0.79 -14.67
N ALA A 518 -14.30 0.28 -15.14
CA ALA A 518 -14.19 -0.44 -16.41
C ALA A 518 -14.51 -1.94 -16.31
N HIS A 519 -14.65 -2.50 -15.10
CA HIS A 519 -15.09 -3.88 -14.95
C HIS A 519 -16.54 -4.02 -15.36
N SER A 520 -16.78 -4.83 -16.39
CA SER A 520 -18.10 -5.18 -16.86
C SER A 520 -18.74 -6.28 -15.99
N GLU A 521 -20.04 -6.51 -16.15
CA GLU A 521 -20.70 -7.64 -15.47
C GLU A 521 -20.08 -8.99 -15.85
N GLN A 522 -19.63 -9.14 -17.10
CA GLN A 522 -18.91 -10.33 -17.55
C GLN A 522 -17.58 -10.51 -16.82
N ASP A 523 -16.86 -9.41 -16.49
CA ASP A 523 -15.62 -9.49 -15.71
C ASP A 523 -15.89 -9.94 -14.28
N PHE A 524 -16.94 -9.45 -13.64
CA PHE A 524 -17.36 -9.91 -12.30
C PHE A 524 -17.73 -11.39 -12.33
N GLN A 525 -18.46 -11.86 -13.34
CA GLN A 525 -18.80 -13.27 -13.51
C GLN A 525 -17.55 -14.13 -13.79
N ALA A 526 -16.62 -13.66 -14.59
CA ALA A 526 -15.35 -14.34 -14.85
C ALA A 526 -14.52 -14.49 -13.57
N ILE A 527 -14.44 -13.44 -12.75
CA ILE A 527 -13.76 -13.48 -11.45
C ILE A 527 -14.45 -14.48 -10.51
N ALA A 528 -15.79 -14.42 -10.41
CA ALA A 528 -16.56 -15.34 -9.58
C ALA A 528 -16.31 -16.80 -9.99
N LYS A 529 -16.40 -17.08 -11.29
CA LYS A 529 -16.17 -18.42 -11.82
C LYS A 529 -14.74 -18.91 -11.56
N ALA A 530 -13.73 -18.10 -11.88
CA ALA A 530 -12.34 -18.45 -11.68
C ALA A 530 -12.02 -18.72 -10.20
N TYR A 531 -12.62 -17.94 -9.30
CA TYR A 531 -12.48 -18.12 -7.86
C TYR A 531 -13.09 -19.45 -7.40
N LYS A 532 -14.36 -19.68 -7.74
CA LYS A 532 -15.10 -20.91 -7.38
C LYS A 532 -14.40 -22.17 -7.89
N ASP A 533 -14.04 -22.18 -9.18
CA ASP A 533 -13.35 -23.31 -9.80
C ASP A 533 -11.97 -23.58 -9.15
N SER A 534 -11.27 -22.51 -8.73
CA SER A 534 -9.96 -22.64 -8.06
C SER A 534 -10.10 -23.22 -6.66
N VAL A 535 -11.11 -22.79 -5.90
CA VAL A 535 -11.39 -23.35 -4.56
C VAL A 535 -11.71 -24.83 -4.67
N LEU A 536 -12.55 -25.24 -5.62
CA LEU A 536 -12.87 -26.65 -5.83
C LEU A 536 -11.64 -27.49 -6.23
N GLU A 537 -10.79 -26.98 -7.14
CA GLU A 537 -9.54 -27.66 -7.53
C GLU A 537 -8.59 -27.80 -6.34
N MET A 538 -8.48 -26.77 -5.48
CA MET A 538 -7.69 -26.83 -4.24
C MET A 538 -8.17 -27.92 -3.29
N GLN A 539 -9.50 -28.08 -3.16
CA GLN A 539 -10.11 -29.11 -2.32
C GLN A 539 -9.96 -30.52 -2.92
N GLU A 540 -10.09 -30.67 -4.24
CA GLU A 540 -9.86 -31.95 -4.95
C GLU A 540 -8.40 -32.40 -4.87
N ALA A 541 -7.47 -31.46 -4.86
CA ALA A 541 -6.05 -31.70 -4.71
C ALA A 541 -5.61 -31.88 -3.24
N GLU A 542 -6.54 -31.78 -2.29
CA GLU A 542 -6.28 -31.85 -0.84
C GLU A 542 -5.32 -30.72 -0.33
N PHE A 543 -5.29 -29.59 -1.04
CA PHE A 543 -4.53 -28.40 -0.62
C PHE A 543 -5.33 -27.50 0.31
N LEU A 544 -6.65 -27.61 0.28
CA LEU A 544 -7.57 -27.02 1.24
C LEU A 544 -8.49 -28.09 1.81
N PRO A 545 -8.90 -28.00 3.07
CA PRO A 545 -9.85 -28.92 3.64
C PRO A 545 -11.20 -28.81 2.94
N ARG A 546 -11.90 -29.93 2.88
CA ARG A 546 -13.30 -30.01 2.51
C ARG A 546 -14.08 -30.43 3.76
N ASN A 547 -14.92 -29.57 4.23
CA ASN A 547 -15.74 -29.94 5.40
C ASN A 547 -16.79 -30.98 4.96
N LYS A 548 -16.64 -32.19 5.43
CA LYS A 548 -17.57 -33.28 5.13
C LYS A 548 -18.95 -33.11 5.77
N ASN A 549 -19.08 -32.16 6.72
CA ASN A 549 -20.31 -31.93 7.48
C ASN A 549 -21.10 -30.69 7.01
N VAL A 550 -20.78 -30.09 5.89
CA VAL A 550 -21.45 -28.86 5.42
C VAL A 550 -22.92 -29.08 5.05
N GLU A 551 -23.30 -30.30 4.67
CA GLU A 551 -24.72 -30.65 4.45
C GLU A 551 -25.58 -30.52 5.73
N ALA A 552 -24.97 -30.59 6.91
CA ALA A 552 -25.66 -30.48 8.20
C ALA A 552 -25.67 -29.05 8.79
N LEU A 553 -24.76 -28.15 8.37
CA LEU A 553 -24.63 -26.78 8.92
C LEU A 553 -25.32 -25.70 8.08
N ALA A 554 -25.79 -26.02 6.89
CA ALA A 554 -26.26 -25.04 5.91
C ALA A 554 -27.70 -24.52 6.17
N ILE A 555 -28.41 -24.98 7.16
CA ILE A 555 -29.77 -24.50 7.42
C ILE A 555 -29.85 -23.91 8.84
N ASP A 556 -29.59 -22.62 8.95
CA ASP A 556 -29.94 -21.85 10.15
C ASP A 556 -31.49 -21.80 10.23
N ALA A 557 -32.06 -22.62 11.13
CA ALA A 557 -33.51 -22.73 11.32
C ALA A 557 -34.18 -21.38 11.65
N ASN A 558 -33.41 -20.39 12.05
CA ASN A 558 -33.88 -19.05 12.44
C ASN A 558 -33.73 -17.99 11.35
N ARG A 559 -33.08 -18.32 10.21
CA ARG A 559 -32.81 -17.36 9.14
C ARG A 559 -33.25 -17.89 7.76
N PRO A 560 -34.51 -17.70 7.38
CA PRO A 560 -35.01 -18.13 6.08
C PRO A 560 -34.25 -17.37 4.95
N PRO A 561 -33.85 -18.08 3.86
CA PRO A 561 -33.09 -17.50 2.75
C PRO A 561 -33.89 -16.45 1.95
N VAL A 562 -35.22 -16.57 2.00
CA VAL A 562 -36.14 -15.58 1.41
C VAL A 562 -37.34 -15.37 2.33
N VAL A 563 -37.92 -14.17 2.27
CA VAL A 563 -39.08 -13.81 3.08
C VAL A 563 -40.24 -14.75 2.77
N GLY A 564 -40.80 -15.37 3.80
CA GLY A 564 -41.93 -16.31 3.69
C GLY A 564 -41.52 -17.80 3.48
N ALA A 565 -40.23 -18.12 3.41
CA ALA A 565 -39.80 -19.51 3.38
C ALA A 565 -40.07 -20.20 4.70
N ARG A 566 -40.48 -21.47 4.61
CA ARG A 566 -40.77 -22.36 5.75
C ARG A 566 -39.78 -23.50 5.79
N LEU A 567 -39.22 -23.79 6.94
CA LEU A 567 -38.35 -24.95 7.15
C LEU A 567 -39.19 -26.22 7.09
N GLY A 568 -38.76 -27.18 6.28
CA GLY A 568 -39.38 -28.52 6.12
C GLY A 568 -38.30 -29.58 5.92
N LYS A 569 -38.71 -30.77 5.47
CA LYS A 569 -37.79 -31.83 5.08
C LYS A 569 -37.96 -32.14 3.59
N ASP A 570 -36.85 -32.40 2.89
CA ASP A 570 -36.88 -32.88 1.51
C ASP A 570 -37.23 -34.38 1.40
N HIS A 571 -37.25 -34.92 0.21
CA HIS A 571 -37.59 -36.31 -0.06
C HIS A 571 -36.60 -37.33 0.53
N GLU A 572 -35.40 -36.87 0.90
CA GLU A 572 -34.37 -37.70 1.56
C GLU A 572 -34.41 -37.55 3.08
N GLY A 573 -35.30 -36.69 3.60
CA GLY A 573 -35.47 -36.47 5.04
C GLY A 573 -34.57 -35.36 5.60
N ASN A 574 -33.78 -34.67 4.76
CA ASN A 574 -32.89 -33.59 5.18
C ASN A 574 -33.68 -32.29 5.38
N PRO A 575 -33.28 -31.42 6.33
CA PRO A 575 -33.89 -30.10 6.49
C PRO A 575 -33.71 -29.29 5.20
N ALA A 576 -34.78 -28.63 4.77
CA ALA A 576 -34.75 -27.76 3.58
C ALA A 576 -35.76 -26.60 3.73
N TRP A 577 -35.48 -25.46 3.08
CA TRP A 577 -36.41 -24.37 3.02
C TRP A 577 -37.35 -24.48 1.84
N PHE A 578 -38.62 -24.12 2.03
CA PHE A 578 -39.66 -24.21 1.02
C PHE A 578 -40.50 -22.94 0.96
N VAL A 579 -40.88 -22.55 -0.25
CA VAL A 579 -41.84 -21.47 -0.50
C VAL A 579 -43.07 -22.03 -1.22
N PRO A 580 -44.24 -21.40 -1.11
CA PRO A 580 -45.40 -21.77 -1.92
C PRO A 580 -45.03 -21.75 -3.42
N ASN A 581 -45.42 -22.81 -4.14
CA ASN A 581 -45.18 -22.84 -5.58
C ASN A 581 -46.23 -21.98 -6.28
N PRO A 582 -45.84 -20.90 -7.00
CA PRO A 582 -46.78 -20.01 -7.65
C PRO A 582 -47.60 -20.68 -8.79
N ASP A 583 -47.02 -21.73 -9.42
CA ASP A 583 -47.64 -22.46 -10.52
C ASP A 583 -48.53 -23.61 -10.09
N MET A 584 -48.48 -24.00 -8.78
CA MET A 584 -49.25 -25.11 -8.23
C MET A 584 -49.81 -24.77 -6.85
N PRO A 585 -51.01 -24.19 -6.77
CA PRO A 585 -51.63 -23.85 -5.48
C PRO A 585 -51.69 -25.02 -4.52
N GLY A 586 -51.18 -24.81 -3.27
CA GLY A 586 -51.13 -25.83 -2.24
C GLY A 586 -49.89 -26.71 -2.26
N LYS A 587 -48.97 -26.59 -3.21
CA LYS A 587 -47.65 -27.21 -3.23
C LYS A 587 -46.55 -26.23 -2.88
N TYR A 588 -45.43 -26.77 -2.40
CA TYR A 588 -44.24 -25.99 -2.04
C TYR A 588 -43.07 -26.40 -2.93
N MET A 589 -42.25 -25.46 -3.30
CA MET A 589 -40.98 -25.66 -4.02
C MET A 589 -39.80 -25.42 -3.08
N ARG A 590 -38.76 -26.23 -3.20
CA ARG A 590 -37.53 -26.08 -2.44
C ARG A 590 -36.82 -24.79 -2.88
N VAL A 591 -36.39 -24.00 -1.92
CA VAL A 591 -35.50 -22.85 -2.14
C VAL A 591 -34.08 -23.33 -1.94
N ASN A 592 -33.26 -23.21 -2.99
CA ASN A 592 -31.84 -23.46 -2.86
C ASN A 592 -31.23 -22.23 -2.15
N ALA A 593 -30.56 -22.49 -1.04
CA ALA A 593 -29.89 -21.45 -0.25
C ALA A 593 -28.70 -20.83 -1.01
#